data_8ba50db4a13419272b4d0eeb2584eb7c
#
_entry.id   8ba50db4a13419272b4d0eeb2584eb7c
#
_cell.length_a   1.000
_cell.length_b   1.000
_cell.length_c   1.000
_cell.angle_alpha   90.00
_cell.angle_beta   90.00
_cell.angle_gamma   90.00
#
_symmetry.space_group_name_H-M   'P 1'
#
loop_
_entity.id
_entity.type
_entity.pdbx_description
1 polymer ?
#
loop_
_entity_poly.entity_id
_entity_poly.type
_entity_poly.pdbx_seq_one_letter_code
_entity_poly.pdbx_strand_id
1 'polypeptide(L)'
;MTLRIAIVADIHHGAPSATKRGDAALGLMDEFARFTADAKPDLVLDLGDRISDIDRDTDLRLEREVADAFRAITAPVLHLNGNHDRDHLSVAENAEILGQVLDHQTLDLNGWRLALWRADSKIARGPDHHGFILREVDLLWLSRTAQAADRPMLVVSHVPVSGHAQTGNYYFERNPAASTYPMADRARAAIAQARQPVACLSGHVHWNTVTQVDGIPHLTQQSLTESFTTQGEPAAAWGLMELGETLRWQVFGRDPFQAVLTPAARRWTPPLPPFGEHAGLRPRKET
;
A
#
# COMPACT_ATOMS: atom_id res chain seq x y z
N MET A 1 -21.87 -4.13 11.00
CA MET A 1 -21.18 -5.20 10.21
C MET A 1 -19.73 -4.82 10.13
N THR A 2 -18.81 -5.78 10.16
CA THR A 2 -17.37 -5.56 10.07
C THR A 2 -16.90 -6.06 8.71
N LEU A 3 -16.11 -5.26 7.98
CA LEU A 3 -15.48 -5.66 6.73
C LEU A 3 -14.14 -6.35 7.06
N ARG A 4 -13.98 -7.59 6.61
CA ARG A 4 -12.76 -8.38 6.83
C ARG A 4 -11.98 -8.50 5.52
N ILE A 5 -10.72 -8.08 5.54
CA ILE A 5 -9.84 -8.02 4.37
C ILE A 5 -8.57 -8.81 4.68
N ALA A 6 -8.28 -9.85 3.91
CA ALA A 6 -6.94 -10.45 3.92
C ALA A 6 -6.02 -9.65 2.99
N ILE A 7 -4.74 -9.54 3.35
CA ILE A 7 -3.79 -8.65 2.66
C ILE A 7 -2.51 -9.42 2.41
N VAL A 8 -2.01 -9.35 1.19
CA VAL A 8 -0.66 -9.78 0.81
C VAL A 8 0.03 -8.66 0.04
N ALA A 9 1.33 -8.50 0.22
CA ALA A 9 2.11 -7.44 -0.40
C ALA A 9 3.49 -7.95 -0.79
N ASP A 10 4.04 -7.39 -1.85
CA ASP A 10 5.46 -7.51 -2.17
C ASP A 10 5.90 -8.99 -2.17
N ILE A 11 5.22 -9.79 -3.00
CA ILE A 11 5.40 -11.26 -3.12
C ILE A 11 6.77 -11.58 -3.70
N HIS A 12 7.23 -10.76 -4.66
CA HIS A 12 8.54 -10.84 -5.30
C HIS A 12 8.92 -12.26 -5.77
N HIS A 13 7.97 -12.96 -6.40
CA HIS A 13 8.25 -14.26 -6.98
C HIS A 13 9.39 -14.19 -8.00
N GLY A 14 10.36 -15.09 -7.89
CA GLY A 14 11.53 -15.15 -8.76
C GLY A 14 12.77 -15.66 -8.04
N ALA A 15 13.93 -15.36 -8.60
CA ALA A 15 15.20 -15.72 -7.97
C ALA A 15 15.42 -14.96 -6.65
N PRO A 16 16.07 -15.58 -5.65
CA PRO A 16 16.42 -14.89 -4.43
C PRO A 16 17.41 -13.75 -4.72
N SER A 17 17.26 -12.64 -4.00
CA SER A 17 18.16 -11.48 -4.06
C SER A 17 18.63 -11.12 -2.65
N ALA A 18 19.25 -9.94 -2.45
CA ALA A 18 19.89 -9.57 -1.20
C ALA A 18 19.10 -9.92 0.07
N THR A 19 17.82 -9.54 0.13
CA THR A 19 16.95 -9.84 1.26
C THR A 19 15.64 -10.51 0.85
N LYS A 20 15.32 -10.53 -0.46
CA LYS A 20 14.08 -11.14 -0.96
C LYS A 20 14.28 -12.63 -1.27
N ARG A 21 13.46 -13.46 -0.66
CA ARG A 21 13.45 -14.92 -0.86
C ARG A 21 12.35 -15.31 -1.84
N GLY A 22 12.44 -14.78 -3.06
CA GLY A 22 11.45 -14.96 -4.12
C GLY A 22 11.24 -16.42 -4.54
N ASP A 23 12.24 -17.27 -4.31
CA ASP A 23 12.18 -18.72 -4.50
C ASP A 23 11.17 -19.42 -3.57
N ALA A 24 10.84 -18.81 -2.42
CA ALA A 24 9.83 -19.32 -1.49
C ALA A 24 8.41 -18.82 -1.79
N ALA A 25 8.24 -17.86 -2.69
CA ALA A 25 6.99 -17.09 -2.87
C ALA A 25 5.77 -17.97 -3.13
N LEU A 26 5.83 -18.91 -4.08
CA LEU A 26 4.66 -19.74 -4.44
C LEU A 26 4.24 -20.66 -3.28
N GLY A 27 5.21 -21.23 -2.54
CA GLY A 27 4.90 -22.04 -1.36
C GLY A 27 4.22 -21.21 -0.26
N LEU A 28 4.65 -19.95 -0.07
CA LEU A 28 4.02 -19.04 0.88
C LEU A 28 2.65 -18.56 0.39
N MET A 29 2.43 -18.43 -0.92
CA MET A 29 1.11 -18.15 -1.48
C MET A 29 0.13 -19.29 -1.24
N ASP A 30 0.58 -20.56 -1.29
CA ASP A 30 -0.23 -21.73 -0.90
C ASP A 30 -0.62 -21.67 0.59
N GLU A 31 0.29 -21.21 1.46
CA GLU A 31 -0.01 -20.99 2.89
C GLU A 31 -1.01 -19.85 3.07
N PHE A 32 -0.85 -18.75 2.35
CA PHE A 32 -1.78 -17.63 2.36
C PHE A 32 -3.17 -18.04 1.85
N ALA A 33 -3.27 -18.86 0.79
CA ALA A 33 -4.55 -19.38 0.30
C ALA A 33 -5.26 -20.23 1.36
N ARG A 34 -4.54 -21.10 2.07
CA ARG A 34 -5.09 -21.87 3.22
C ARG A 34 -5.55 -20.94 4.34
N PHE A 35 -4.76 -19.94 4.69
CA PHE A 35 -5.15 -18.92 5.68
C PHE A 35 -6.46 -18.23 5.27
N THR A 36 -6.61 -17.82 4.00
CA THR A 36 -7.85 -17.16 3.54
C THR A 36 -9.06 -18.08 3.61
N ALA A 37 -8.88 -19.37 3.33
CA ALA A 37 -9.95 -20.37 3.45
C ALA A 37 -10.46 -20.50 4.91
N ASP A 38 -9.56 -20.43 5.88
CA ASP A 38 -9.89 -20.50 7.31
C ASP A 38 -10.42 -19.17 7.84
N ALA A 39 -9.79 -18.07 7.48
CA ALA A 39 -10.15 -16.71 7.93
C ALA A 39 -11.46 -16.22 7.31
N LYS A 40 -11.84 -16.71 6.13
CA LYS A 40 -13.06 -16.31 5.38
C LYS A 40 -13.22 -14.79 5.27
N PRO A 41 -12.25 -14.08 4.67
CA PRO A 41 -12.36 -12.65 4.47
C PRO A 41 -13.48 -12.34 3.46
N ASP A 42 -14.03 -11.14 3.53
CA ASP A 42 -14.98 -10.63 2.52
C ASP A 42 -14.29 -10.36 1.18
N LEU A 43 -12.97 -10.02 1.23
CA LEU A 43 -12.13 -9.85 0.05
C LEU A 43 -10.64 -9.99 0.42
N VAL A 44 -9.81 -10.12 -0.61
CA VAL A 44 -8.35 -10.12 -0.53
C VAL A 44 -7.81 -8.89 -1.27
N LEU A 45 -6.83 -8.23 -0.68
CA LEU A 45 -6.04 -7.18 -1.33
C LEU A 45 -4.63 -7.71 -1.62
N ASP A 46 -4.25 -7.67 -2.89
CA ASP A 46 -2.88 -7.77 -3.35
C ASP A 46 -2.36 -6.35 -3.57
N LEU A 47 -1.36 -5.96 -2.79
CA LEU A 47 -0.83 -4.60 -2.82
C LEU A 47 0.24 -4.37 -3.89
N GLY A 48 0.54 -5.37 -4.74
CA GLY A 48 1.51 -5.26 -5.84
C GLY A 48 2.90 -5.76 -5.49
N ASP A 49 3.82 -5.61 -6.43
CA ASP A 49 5.16 -6.21 -6.42
C ASP A 49 5.09 -7.74 -6.31
N ARG A 50 4.32 -8.35 -7.23
CA ARG A 50 4.12 -9.80 -7.31
C ARG A 50 5.37 -10.53 -7.74
N ILE A 51 6.19 -9.90 -8.58
CA ILE A 51 7.39 -10.50 -9.18
C ILE A 51 8.66 -9.73 -8.83
N SER A 52 9.80 -10.39 -8.95
CA SER A 52 11.12 -9.74 -9.03
C SER A 52 11.48 -9.60 -10.51
N ASP A 53 11.40 -8.37 -11.02
CA ASP A 53 11.60 -8.07 -12.44
C ASP A 53 13.02 -8.41 -12.93
N ILE A 54 13.12 -8.95 -14.14
CA ILE A 54 14.38 -9.35 -14.80
C ILE A 54 14.39 -8.86 -16.25
N ASP A 55 13.44 -9.34 -17.03
CA ASP A 55 13.16 -8.99 -18.41
C ASP A 55 11.71 -9.33 -18.76
N ARG A 56 11.21 -8.79 -19.87
CA ARG A 56 9.80 -8.92 -20.22
C ARG A 56 9.31 -10.37 -20.34
N ASP A 57 10.08 -11.26 -20.94
CA ASP A 57 9.62 -12.64 -21.16
C ASP A 57 9.61 -13.44 -19.85
N THR A 58 10.61 -13.23 -19.04
CA THR A 58 10.68 -13.80 -17.69
C THR A 58 9.55 -13.26 -16.83
N ASP A 59 9.33 -11.95 -16.83
CA ASP A 59 8.30 -11.30 -16.00
C ASP A 59 6.89 -11.74 -16.40
N LEU A 60 6.60 -11.91 -17.69
CA LEU A 60 5.33 -12.48 -18.16
C LEU A 60 5.08 -13.91 -17.64
N ARG A 61 6.13 -14.71 -17.52
CA ARG A 61 6.02 -16.07 -16.96
C ARG A 61 5.80 -16.01 -15.46
N LEU A 62 6.61 -15.26 -14.73
CA LEU A 62 6.51 -15.12 -13.26
C LEU A 62 5.15 -14.56 -12.86
N GLU A 63 4.64 -13.55 -13.57
CA GLU A 63 3.34 -12.94 -13.32
C GLU A 63 2.20 -13.94 -13.50
N ARG A 64 2.26 -14.81 -14.53
CA ARG A 64 1.28 -15.89 -14.70
C ARG A 64 1.33 -16.90 -13.58
N GLU A 65 2.52 -17.29 -13.12
CA GLU A 65 2.71 -18.22 -12.02
C GLU A 65 2.07 -17.68 -10.71
N VAL A 66 2.24 -16.39 -10.41
CA VAL A 66 1.58 -15.77 -9.26
C VAL A 66 0.08 -15.61 -9.47
N ALA A 67 -0.36 -15.23 -10.68
CA ALA A 67 -1.79 -15.16 -10.99
C ALA A 67 -2.48 -16.52 -10.82
N ASP A 68 -1.80 -17.62 -11.17
CA ASP A 68 -2.30 -18.98 -10.94
C ASP A 68 -2.42 -19.31 -9.45
N ALA A 69 -1.46 -18.87 -8.62
CA ALA A 69 -1.53 -19.04 -7.17
C ALA A 69 -2.75 -18.32 -6.56
N PHE A 70 -3.08 -17.12 -7.05
CA PHE A 70 -4.28 -16.39 -6.62
C PHE A 70 -5.59 -17.12 -6.95
N ARG A 71 -5.64 -17.95 -7.99
CA ARG A 71 -6.85 -18.73 -8.35
C ARG A 71 -7.24 -19.76 -7.29
N ALA A 72 -6.35 -20.13 -6.39
CA ALA A 72 -6.67 -21.01 -5.26
C ALA A 72 -7.49 -20.30 -4.17
N ILE A 73 -7.57 -18.97 -4.21
CA ILE A 73 -8.30 -18.15 -3.24
C ILE A 73 -9.75 -17.98 -3.70
N THR A 74 -10.70 -18.37 -2.85
CA THR A 74 -12.13 -18.31 -3.19
C THR A 74 -12.78 -16.94 -2.96
N ALA A 75 -12.22 -16.12 -2.05
CA ALA A 75 -12.69 -14.76 -1.83
C ALA A 75 -12.32 -13.88 -3.04
N PRO A 76 -13.10 -12.84 -3.36
CA PRO A 76 -12.73 -11.88 -4.39
C PRO A 76 -11.35 -11.27 -4.12
N VAL A 77 -10.48 -11.23 -5.14
CA VAL A 77 -9.15 -10.63 -5.05
C VAL A 77 -9.15 -9.32 -5.83
N LEU A 78 -8.63 -8.26 -5.22
CA LEU A 78 -8.40 -6.97 -5.87
C LEU A 78 -6.89 -6.69 -5.93
N HIS A 79 -6.39 -6.50 -7.14
CA HIS A 79 -4.96 -6.33 -7.40
C HIS A 79 -4.57 -4.87 -7.59
N LEU A 80 -3.41 -4.50 -7.09
CA LEU A 80 -2.67 -3.31 -7.46
C LEU A 80 -1.42 -3.72 -8.23
N ASN A 81 -0.84 -2.80 -9.00
CA ASN A 81 0.51 -2.98 -9.53
C ASN A 81 1.53 -2.30 -8.63
N GLY A 82 2.60 -3.01 -8.32
CA GLY A 82 3.81 -2.43 -7.76
C GLY A 82 4.80 -1.99 -8.84
N ASN A 83 5.96 -1.48 -8.44
CA ASN A 83 6.94 -1.00 -9.40
C ASN A 83 7.65 -2.14 -10.14
N HIS A 84 7.85 -3.28 -9.50
CA HIS A 84 8.43 -4.46 -10.15
C HIS A 84 7.46 -5.07 -11.17
N ASP A 85 6.15 -5.05 -10.94
CA ASP A 85 5.13 -5.47 -11.92
C ASP A 85 5.09 -4.55 -13.15
N ARG A 86 5.64 -3.35 -13.04
CA ARG A 86 5.58 -2.28 -14.04
C ARG A 86 6.90 -2.02 -14.76
N ASP A 87 7.98 -2.63 -14.33
CA ASP A 87 9.30 -2.32 -14.94
C ASP A 87 9.36 -2.72 -16.42
N HIS A 88 9.01 -3.95 -16.73
CA HIS A 88 9.00 -4.45 -18.10
C HIS A 88 7.59 -4.74 -18.65
N LEU A 89 6.55 -4.74 -17.81
CA LEU A 89 5.18 -5.01 -18.23
C LEU A 89 4.32 -3.74 -18.24
N SER A 90 3.40 -3.68 -19.19
CA SER A 90 2.37 -2.65 -19.24
C SER A 90 1.24 -2.93 -18.25
N VAL A 91 0.43 -1.91 -17.91
CA VAL A 91 -0.80 -2.11 -17.13
C VAL A 91 -1.76 -3.08 -17.83
N ALA A 92 -1.82 -3.01 -19.16
CA ALA A 92 -2.70 -3.86 -19.97
C ALA A 92 -2.29 -5.34 -19.93
N GLU A 93 -0.98 -5.63 -19.96
CA GLU A 93 -0.47 -7.01 -19.82
C GLU A 93 -0.76 -7.59 -18.43
N ASN A 94 -0.53 -6.82 -17.37
CA ASN A 94 -0.90 -7.22 -16.02
C ASN A 94 -2.42 -7.45 -15.90
N ALA A 95 -3.24 -6.55 -16.44
CA ALA A 95 -4.70 -6.65 -16.42
C ALA A 95 -5.20 -7.90 -17.16
N GLU A 96 -4.60 -8.25 -18.30
CA GLU A 96 -4.91 -9.47 -19.05
C GLU A 96 -4.57 -10.72 -18.26
N ILE A 97 -3.37 -10.79 -17.67
CA ILE A 97 -2.91 -11.95 -16.89
C ILE A 97 -3.78 -12.17 -15.65
N LEU A 98 -4.10 -11.08 -14.94
CA LEU A 98 -4.89 -11.12 -13.71
C LEU A 98 -6.41 -11.22 -13.97
N GLY A 99 -6.85 -11.03 -15.23
CA GLY A 99 -8.26 -11.02 -15.59
C GLY A 99 -9.05 -9.90 -14.93
N GLN A 100 -8.41 -8.78 -14.61
CA GLN A 100 -9.01 -7.65 -13.88
C GLN A 100 -8.56 -6.32 -14.46
N VAL A 101 -9.50 -5.36 -14.56
CA VAL A 101 -9.17 -3.96 -14.90
C VAL A 101 -8.38 -3.33 -13.76
N LEU A 102 -7.24 -2.72 -14.08
CA LEU A 102 -6.34 -2.10 -13.11
C LEU A 102 -6.36 -0.56 -13.14
N ASP A 103 -7.52 0.01 -13.48
CA ASP A 103 -7.79 1.44 -13.32
C ASP A 103 -8.14 1.79 -11.86
N HIS A 104 -8.17 3.08 -11.54
CA HIS A 104 -8.70 3.53 -10.25
C HIS A 104 -10.12 3.03 -10.05
N GLN A 105 -10.42 2.57 -8.84
CA GLN A 105 -11.72 1.98 -8.53
C GLN A 105 -12.17 2.34 -7.11
N THR A 106 -13.48 2.50 -6.91
CA THR A 106 -14.09 2.51 -5.58
C THR A 106 -15.00 1.30 -5.42
N LEU A 107 -15.01 0.73 -4.22
CA LEU A 107 -15.92 -0.35 -3.83
C LEU A 107 -16.51 -0.03 -2.46
N ASP A 108 -17.84 0.01 -2.37
CA ASP A 108 -18.54 0.19 -1.10
C ASP A 108 -18.95 -1.18 -0.55
N LEU A 109 -18.45 -1.53 0.62
CA LEU A 109 -18.69 -2.83 1.25
C LEU A 109 -18.75 -2.69 2.77
N ASN A 110 -19.75 -3.29 3.40
CA ASN A 110 -19.94 -3.36 4.86
C ASN A 110 -19.76 -2.02 5.59
N GLY A 111 -20.22 -0.92 4.97
CA GLY A 111 -20.17 0.43 5.56
C GLY A 111 -18.86 1.19 5.36
N TRP A 112 -17.90 0.62 4.65
CA TRP A 112 -16.66 1.26 4.25
C TRP A 112 -16.58 1.44 2.74
N ARG A 113 -15.86 2.49 2.32
CA ARG A 113 -15.43 2.69 0.93
C ARG A 113 -13.96 2.30 0.80
N LEU A 114 -13.66 1.36 -0.07
CA LEU A 114 -12.30 1.10 -0.53
C LEU A 114 -12.03 1.98 -1.75
N ALA A 115 -11.00 2.79 -1.69
CA ALA A 115 -10.52 3.61 -2.80
C ALA A 115 -9.20 3.02 -3.30
N LEU A 116 -9.25 2.18 -4.32
CA LEU A 116 -8.07 1.59 -4.95
C LEU A 116 -7.43 2.66 -5.84
N TRP A 117 -6.47 3.36 -5.27
CA TRP A 117 -5.74 4.42 -5.96
C TRP A 117 -4.55 3.82 -6.69
N ARG A 118 -4.80 3.40 -7.92
CA ARG A 118 -3.84 2.74 -8.80
C ARG A 118 -3.06 3.78 -9.63
N ALA A 119 -2.44 4.76 -8.93
CA ALA A 119 -1.48 5.66 -9.57
C ALA A 119 -0.31 4.84 -10.08
N ASP A 120 0.26 5.25 -11.23
CA ASP A 120 1.31 4.46 -11.87
C ASP A 120 2.53 4.33 -10.95
N SER A 121 2.91 3.09 -10.68
CA SER A 121 4.04 2.73 -9.84
C SER A 121 5.33 2.52 -10.63
N LYS A 122 5.32 2.70 -11.96
CA LYS A 122 6.52 2.56 -12.78
C LYS A 122 7.58 3.57 -12.38
N ILE A 123 8.81 3.10 -12.14
CA ILE A 123 9.95 3.97 -11.91
C ILE A 123 10.46 4.50 -13.27
N ALA A 124 10.36 5.79 -13.47
CA ALA A 124 10.99 6.45 -14.59
C ALA A 124 12.51 6.49 -14.38
N ARG A 125 13.25 6.07 -15.41
CA ARG A 125 14.72 6.10 -15.42
C ARG A 125 15.17 6.96 -16.59
N GLY A 126 15.59 8.18 -16.31
CA GLY A 126 16.07 9.12 -17.30
C GLY A 126 17.21 9.98 -16.78
N PRO A 127 17.91 10.75 -17.65
CA PRO A 127 19.04 11.57 -17.24
C PRO A 127 18.66 12.64 -16.23
N ASP A 128 17.42 13.17 -16.30
CA ASP A 128 16.96 14.27 -15.46
C ASP A 128 15.98 13.84 -14.37
N HIS A 129 15.56 12.57 -14.37
CA HIS A 129 14.59 12.08 -13.38
C HIS A 129 14.80 10.58 -13.15
N HIS A 130 14.89 10.21 -11.87
CA HIS A 130 14.86 8.83 -11.42
C HIS A 130 13.88 8.73 -10.23
N GLY A 131 12.78 7.99 -10.42
CA GLY A 131 11.76 7.81 -9.39
C GLY A 131 10.35 7.72 -9.96
N PHE A 132 9.37 7.81 -9.09
CA PHE A 132 7.96 7.76 -9.47
C PHE A 132 7.51 9.06 -10.15
N ILE A 133 6.50 8.94 -11.01
CA ILE A 133 5.80 10.10 -11.61
C ILE A 133 4.38 10.14 -11.04
N LEU A 134 4.06 11.20 -10.33
CA LEU A 134 2.71 11.47 -9.85
C LEU A 134 1.97 12.34 -10.86
N ARG A 135 0.96 11.77 -11.53
CA ARG A 135 0.20 12.47 -12.58
C ARG A 135 -0.96 13.27 -11.98
N GLU A 136 -1.27 14.39 -12.58
CA GLU A 136 -2.38 15.25 -12.16
C GLU A 136 -3.73 14.51 -12.19
N VAL A 137 -3.94 13.64 -13.19
CA VAL A 137 -5.18 12.87 -13.30
C VAL A 137 -5.39 11.93 -12.11
N ASP A 138 -4.32 11.36 -11.57
CA ASP A 138 -4.37 10.46 -10.40
C ASP A 138 -4.74 11.24 -9.13
N LEU A 139 -4.20 12.45 -8.97
CA LEU A 139 -4.54 13.37 -7.87
C LEU A 139 -5.99 13.87 -7.97
N LEU A 140 -6.46 14.22 -9.16
CA LEU A 140 -7.83 14.66 -9.38
C LEU A 140 -8.84 13.56 -9.06
N TRP A 141 -8.55 12.32 -9.46
CA TRP A 141 -9.40 11.19 -9.11
C TRP A 141 -9.48 11.00 -7.59
N LEU A 142 -8.34 11.01 -6.91
CA LEU A 142 -8.26 10.84 -5.45
C LEU A 142 -9.02 11.95 -4.72
N SER A 143 -8.82 13.20 -5.14
CA SER A 143 -9.52 14.37 -4.58
C SER A 143 -11.05 14.26 -4.72
N ARG A 144 -11.54 13.94 -5.92
CA ARG A 144 -12.98 13.76 -6.18
C ARG A 144 -13.56 12.61 -5.34
N THR A 145 -12.84 11.50 -5.25
CA THR A 145 -13.24 10.34 -4.46
C THR A 145 -13.33 10.69 -2.98
N ALA A 146 -12.34 11.41 -2.45
CA ALA A 146 -12.32 11.86 -1.06
C ALA A 146 -13.48 12.84 -0.77
N GLN A 147 -13.72 13.82 -1.64
CA GLN A 147 -14.83 14.77 -1.49
C GLN A 147 -16.21 14.10 -1.52
N ALA A 148 -16.35 13.06 -2.34
CA ALA A 148 -17.61 12.32 -2.51
C ALA A 148 -17.81 11.22 -1.44
N ALA A 149 -16.85 11.03 -0.52
CA ALA A 149 -16.95 9.99 0.50
C ALA A 149 -18.06 10.34 1.52
N ASP A 150 -19.09 9.52 1.56
CA ASP A 150 -20.24 9.62 2.48
C ASP A 150 -20.12 8.66 3.67
N ARG A 151 -19.07 7.86 3.71
CA ARG A 151 -18.77 6.82 4.70
C ARG A 151 -17.25 6.74 4.95
N PRO A 152 -16.79 6.07 6.02
CA PRO A 152 -15.37 5.84 6.25
C PRO A 152 -14.69 5.25 5.02
N MET A 153 -13.45 5.68 4.73
CA MET A 153 -12.73 5.33 3.52
C MET A 153 -11.36 4.73 3.85
N LEU A 154 -11.02 3.63 3.19
CA LEU A 154 -9.66 3.09 3.14
C LEU A 154 -9.08 3.39 1.76
N VAL A 155 -8.06 4.23 1.71
CA VAL A 155 -7.27 4.47 0.50
C VAL A 155 -6.21 3.39 0.40
N VAL A 156 -6.19 2.66 -0.71
CA VAL A 156 -5.24 1.57 -0.96
C VAL A 156 -4.37 1.93 -2.14
N SER A 157 -3.06 1.92 -1.95
CA SER A 157 -2.05 2.17 -3.00
C SER A 157 -0.87 1.23 -2.82
N HIS A 158 -0.09 0.95 -3.87
CA HIS A 158 1.16 0.22 -3.69
C HIS A 158 2.17 1.10 -2.95
N VAL A 159 2.48 2.27 -3.51
CA VAL A 159 3.48 3.19 -2.95
C VAL A 159 2.85 4.03 -1.84
N PRO A 160 3.45 4.12 -0.64
CA PRO A 160 2.95 4.93 0.45
C PRO A 160 2.97 6.42 0.12
N VAL A 161 1.98 7.15 0.61
CA VAL A 161 1.88 8.62 0.46
C VAL A 161 2.06 9.36 1.78
N SER A 162 2.46 8.68 2.83
CA SER A 162 2.74 9.30 4.12
C SER A 162 3.83 10.38 4.04
N GLY A 163 4.75 10.25 3.10
CA GLY A 163 5.94 11.11 3.02
C GLY A 163 6.88 10.94 4.22
N HIS A 164 6.66 9.90 5.01
CA HIS A 164 7.43 9.65 6.21
C HIS A 164 8.81 9.11 5.86
N ALA A 165 9.83 9.62 6.56
CA ALA A 165 11.17 9.06 6.47
C ALA A 165 11.15 7.61 6.97
N GLN A 166 11.71 6.68 6.19
CA GLN A 166 11.77 5.26 6.51
C GLN A 166 12.98 4.95 7.41
N THR A 167 13.10 5.69 8.51
CA THR A 167 14.20 5.51 9.48
C THR A 167 14.18 4.11 10.07
N GLY A 168 15.28 3.40 9.99
CA GLY A 168 15.42 2.01 10.41
C GLY A 168 15.19 0.99 9.30
N ASN A 169 14.59 1.39 8.17
CA ASN A 169 14.47 0.49 7.02
C ASN A 169 15.84 0.31 6.35
N TYR A 170 16.26 -0.93 6.12
CA TYR A 170 17.59 -1.24 5.62
C TYR A 170 17.93 -0.60 4.27
N TYR A 171 16.92 -0.36 3.42
CA TYR A 171 17.08 0.24 2.10
C TYR A 171 16.62 1.70 2.06
N PHE A 172 15.38 1.95 2.48
CA PHE A 172 14.72 3.24 2.28
C PHE A 172 15.19 4.34 3.22
N GLU A 173 15.84 4.01 4.36
CA GLU A 173 16.45 5.03 5.23
C GLU A 173 17.43 5.92 4.47
N ARG A 174 18.23 5.30 3.58
CA ARG A 174 19.22 6.02 2.75
C ARG A 174 18.74 6.32 1.34
N ASN A 175 17.56 5.84 0.97
CA ASN A 175 16.93 6.05 -0.34
C ASN A 175 15.50 6.61 -0.19
N PRO A 176 15.29 7.70 0.56
CA PRO A 176 13.95 8.16 0.92
C PRO A 176 13.12 8.60 -0.30
N ALA A 177 13.76 9.09 -1.35
CA ALA A 177 13.06 9.47 -2.58
C ALA A 177 12.43 8.26 -3.32
N ALA A 178 12.93 7.05 -3.08
CA ALA A 178 12.37 5.83 -3.65
C ALA A 178 11.23 5.26 -2.82
N SER A 179 10.99 5.74 -1.59
CA SER A 179 9.97 5.18 -0.70
C SER A 179 8.57 5.74 -0.91
N THR A 180 8.41 6.80 -1.70
CA THR A 180 7.14 7.52 -1.87
C THR A 180 7.10 8.26 -3.21
N TYR A 181 5.91 8.72 -3.60
CA TYR A 181 5.78 9.61 -4.75
C TYR A 181 6.43 10.98 -4.51
N PRO A 182 7.00 11.61 -5.53
CA PRO A 182 7.36 13.02 -5.44
C PRO A 182 6.10 13.85 -5.14
N MET A 183 6.24 14.90 -4.33
CA MET A 183 5.09 15.73 -3.90
C MET A 183 3.94 14.90 -3.27
N ALA A 184 4.27 13.91 -2.44
CA ALA A 184 3.28 13.10 -1.72
C ALA A 184 2.35 13.96 -0.84
N ASP A 185 2.76 15.16 -0.45
CA ASP A 185 1.94 16.18 0.21
C ASP A 185 0.69 16.55 -0.61
N ARG A 186 0.75 16.55 -1.94
CA ARG A 186 -0.41 16.79 -2.80
C ARG A 186 -1.43 15.65 -2.72
N ALA A 187 -0.94 14.40 -2.68
CA ALA A 187 -1.82 13.24 -2.48
C ALA A 187 -2.47 13.29 -1.09
N ARG A 188 -1.72 13.64 -0.04
CA ARG A 188 -2.28 13.84 1.31
C ARG A 188 -3.30 14.96 1.34
N ALA A 189 -3.03 16.10 0.69
CA ALA A 189 -3.99 17.19 0.58
C ALA A 189 -5.29 16.77 -0.14
N ALA A 190 -5.20 15.89 -1.16
CA ALA A 190 -6.37 15.32 -1.81
C ALA A 190 -7.17 14.41 -0.86
N ILE A 191 -6.50 13.54 -0.11
CA ILE A 191 -7.12 12.64 0.89
C ILE A 191 -7.78 13.43 2.02
N ALA A 192 -7.14 14.50 2.49
CA ALA A 192 -7.63 15.35 3.58
C ALA A 192 -8.93 16.10 3.26
N GLN A 193 -9.39 16.08 2.01
CA GLN A 193 -10.69 16.63 1.62
C GLN A 193 -11.88 15.74 2.02
N ALA A 194 -11.62 14.52 2.46
CA ALA A 194 -12.68 13.66 2.98
C ALA A 194 -13.26 14.25 4.29
N ARG A 195 -14.59 14.20 4.38
CA ARG A 195 -15.32 14.62 5.59
C ARG A 195 -15.53 13.46 6.56
N GLN A 196 -15.36 12.25 6.10
CA GLN A 196 -15.49 11.01 6.85
C GLN A 196 -14.12 10.53 7.35
N PRO A 197 -14.07 9.59 8.32
CA PRO A 197 -12.83 8.96 8.71
C PRO A 197 -12.10 8.32 7.52
N VAL A 198 -10.77 8.49 7.49
CA VAL A 198 -9.90 7.90 6.45
C VAL A 198 -8.75 7.17 7.10
N ALA A 199 -8.36 6.07 6.47
CA ALA A 199 -7.07 5.40 6.69
C ALA A 199 -6.42 5.10 5.33
N CYS A 200 -5.10 4.92 5.31
CA CYS A 200 -4.34 4.55 4.12
C CYS A 200 -3.62 3.23 4.37
N LEU A 201 -3.57 2.38 3.33
CA LEU A 201 -2.86 1.10 3.34
C LEU A 201 -1.98 1.00 2.11
N SER A 202 -0.72 0.56 2.30
CA SER A 202 0.26 0.44 1.21
C SER A 202 1.21 -0.75 1.44
N GLY A 203 1.89 -1.20 0.39
CA GLY A 203 3.04 -2.11 0.41
C GLY A 203 4.36 -1.37 0.21
N HIS A 204 5.18 -1.85 -0.72
CA HIS A 204 6.39 -1.24 -1.28
C HIS A 204 7.58 -1.11 -0.34
N VAL A 205 7.40 -0.72 0.90
CA VAL A 205 8.51 -0.49 1.85
C VAL A 205 8.91 -1.74 2.65
N HIS A 206 8.26 -2.86 2.40
CA HIS A 206 8.56 -4.22 2.87
C HIS A 206 8.56 -4.42 4.39
N TRP A 207 8.01 -3.51 5.17
CA TRP A 207 7.90 -3.67 6.61
C TRP A 207 6.58 -3.12 7.17
N ASN A 208 6.23 -3.57 8.37
CA ASN A 208 5.01 -3.14 9.04
C ASN A 208 5.23 -1.79 9.72
N THR A 209 4.45 -0.78 9.34
CA THR A 209 4.45 0.51 10.05
C THR A 209 3.04 1.04 10.24
N VAL A 210 2.87 1.86 11.28
CA VAL A 210 1.72 2.76 11.45
C VAL A 210 2.27 4.15 11.68
N THR A 211 2.01 5.04 10.72
CA THR A 211 2.42 6.44 10.81
C THR A 211 1.18 7.32 10.76
N GLN A 212 1.07 8.28 11.67
CA GLN A 212 -0.03 9.22 11.65
C GLN A 212 0.43 10.55 11.04
N VAL A 213 -0.18 10.92 9.91
CA VAL A 213 0.10 12.18 9.21
C VAL A 213 -1.20 12.95 9.06
N ASP A 214 -1.21 14.22 9.46
CA ASP A 214 -2.39 15.09 9.42
C ASP A 214 -3.64 14.47 10.12
N GLY A 215 -3.40 13.63 11.12
CA GLY A 215 -4.44 12.90 11.85
C GLY A 215 -5.00 11.68 11.12
N ILE A 216 -4.47 11.33 9.95
CA ILE A 216 -4.84 10.15 9.16
C ILE A 216 -3.81 9.04 9.39
N PRO A 217 -4.23 7.83 9.77
CA PRO A 217 -3.32 6.71 9.89
C PRO A 217 -2.92 6.18 8.51
N HIS A 218 -1.63 6.01 8.31
CA HIS A 218 -1.00 5.37 7.16
C HIS A 218 -0.34 4.07 7.61
N LEU A 219 -0.76 2.95 7.03
CA LEU A 219 -0.27 1.62 7.34
C LEU A 219 0.55 1.11 6.14
N THR A 220 1.68 0.46 6.42
CA THR A 220 2.42 -0.28 5.40
C THR A 220 2.51 -1.74 5.80
N GLN A 221 2.16 -2.63 4.87
CA GLN A 221 2.20 -4.08 5.05
C GLN A 221 3.58 -4.61 4.67
N GLN A 222 4.12 -5.49 5.50
CA GLN A 222 5.37 -6.19 5.23
C GLN A 222 5.25 -7.11 4.02
N SER A 223 6.35 -7.22 3.27
CA SER A 223 6.52 -8.15 2.16
C SER A 223 6.37 -9.60 2.59
N LEU A 224 5.80 -10.42 1.72
CA LEU A 224 5.67 -11.86 1.90
C LEU A 224 7.04 -12.55 2.00
N THR A 225 8.00 -12.13 1.19
CA THR A 225 9.29 -12.81 0.99
C THR A 225 10.51 -12.07 1.52
N GLU A 226 10.35 -10.84 2.00
CA GLU A 226 11.46 -10.06 2.57
C GLU A 226 12.02 -10.73 3.83
N SER A 227 13.31 -10.56 4.08
CA SER A 227 14.00 -11.26 5.17
C SER A 227 14.90 -10.36 6.04
N PHE A 228 14.90 -9.04 5.83
CA PHE A 228 15.79 -8.13 6.58
C PHE A 228 15.42 -8.01 8.06
N THR A 229 14.17 -8.28 8.46
CA THR A 229 13.76 -8.32 9.88
C THR A 229 13.80 -9.74 10.47
N THR A 230 14.02 -10.77 9.66
CA THR A 230 13.80 -12.17 10.00
C THR A 230 15.06 -13.03 9.87
N GLN A 231 16.24 -12.41 9.93
CA GLN A 231 17.55 -13.11 9.94
C GLN A 231 17.80 -13.99 8.72
N GLY A 232 17.32 -13.57 7.54
CA GLY A 232 17.53 -14.26 6.28
C GLY A 232 16.45 -15.26 5.88
N GLU A 233 15.50 -15.55 6.78
CA GLU A 233 14.30 -16.33 6.45
C GLU A 233 13.21 -15.44 5.87
N PRO A 234 12.39 -15.90 4.88
CA PRO A 234 11.30 -15.09 4.37
C PRO A 234 10.31 -14.73 5.48
N ALA A 235 9.82 -13.52 5.51
CA ALA A 235 8.91 -13.04 6.56
C ALA A 235 7.62 -13.88 6.64
N ALA A 236 7.19 -14.48 5.54
CA ALA A 236 5.92 -15.20 5.44
C ALA A 236 4.75 -14.32 5.95
N ALA A 237 4.78 -13.03 5.59
CA ALA A 237 3.90 -12.03 6.16
C ALA A 237 2.64 -11.85 5.31
N TRP A 238 1.49 -11.96 5.96
CA TRP A 238 0.20 -11.54 5.42
C TRP A 238 -0.65 -10.91 6.52
N GLY A 239 -1.59 -10.06 6.10
CA GLY A 239 -2.43 -9.29 7.01
C GLY A 239 -3.87 -9.80 7.06
N LEU A 240 -4.53 -9.54 8.19
CA LEU A 240 -5.98 -9.52 8.31
C LEU A 240 -6.38 -8.17 8.88
N MET A 241 -7.20 -7.44 8.14
CA MET A 241 -7.75 -6.16 8.56
C MET A 241 -9.24 -6.30 8.79
N GLU A 242 -9.71 -5.78 9.93
CA GLU A 242 -11.13 -5.72 10.28
C GLU A 242 -11.52 -4.25 10.42
N LEU A 243 -12.44 -3.80 9.57
CA LEU A 243 -12.94 -2.44 9.51
C LEU A 243 -14.37 -2.38 10.05
N GLY A 244 -14.54 -1.74 11.18
CA GLY A 244 -15.79 -1.47 11.85
C GLY A 244 -15.78 -0.07 12.47
N GLU A 245 -16.21 0.09 13.70
CA GLU A 245 -16.02 1.31 14.50
C GLU A 245 -14.54 1.54 14.82
N THR A 246 -13.78 0.45 14.90
CA THR A 246 -12.32 0.45 14.97
C THR A 246 -11.74 -0.24 13.74
N LEU A 247 -10.54 0.17 13.35
CA LEU A 247 -9.69 -0.54 12.43
C LEU A 247 -8.77 -1.42 13.27
N ARG A 248 -8.89 -2.74 13.13
CA ARG A 248 -7.95 -3.70 13.66
C ARG A 248 -7.14 -4.26 12.51
N TRP A 249 -5.84 -4.22 12.61
CA TRP A 249 -4.93 -4.79 11.63
C TRP A 249 -3.94 -5.70 12.33
N GLN A 250 -3.88 -6.94 11.89
CA GLN A 250 -2.99 -7.97 12.40
C GLN A 250 -2.18 -8.54 11.23
N VAL A 251 -0.87 -8.60 11.39
CA VAL A 251 0.05 -9.26 10.47
C VAL A 251 0.54 -10.54 11.12
N PHE A 252 0.48 -11.61 10.36
CA PHE A 252 0.98 -12.93 10.70
C PHE A 252 2.34 -13.14 10.03
N GLY A 253 3.07 -14.15 10.41
CA GLY A 253 4.37 -14.49 9.88
C GLY A 253 5.46 -14.48 10.94
N ARG A 254 6.72 -14.38 10.49
CA ARG A 254 7.89 -14.43 11.39
C ARG A 254 8.17 -13.12 12.12
N ASP A 255 7.65 -12.01 11.62
CA ASP A 255 7.71 -10.69 12.25
C ASP A 255 6.28 -10.15 12.47
N PRO A 256 5.52 -10.75 13.42
CA PRO A 256 4.12 -10.44 13.60
C PRO A 256 3.92 -9.03 14.13
N PHE A 257 2.85 -8.38 13.67
CA PHE A 257 2.50 -7.02 14.07
C PHE A 257 1.01 -6.88 14.34
N GLN A 258 0.62 -6.00 15.26
CA GLN A 258 -0.78 -5.70 15.51
C GLN A 258 -0.99 -4.22 15.84
N ALA A 259 -2.03 -3.62 15.25
CA ALA A 259 -2.50 -2.29 15.59
C ALA A 259 -4.02 -2.27 15.73
N VAL A 260 -4.51 -1.45 16.67
CA VAL A 260 -5.93 -1.12 16.80
C VAL A 260 -6.05 0.40 16.80
N LEU A 261 -6.79 0.92 15.83
CA LEU A 261 -6.95 2.35 15.61
C LEU A 261 -8.43 2.71 15.65
N THR A 262 -8.73 3.92 16.11
CA THR A 262 -10.08 4.48 16.02
C THR A 262 -10.06 5.55 14.91
N PRO A 263 -10.48 5.23 13.67
CA PRO A 263 -10.55 6.21 12.61
C PRO A 263 -11.54 7.31 13.00
N ALA A 264 -11.13 8.56 12.84
CA ALA A 264 -11.96 9.71 13.14
C ALA A 264 -11.85 10.73 12.03
N ALA A 265 -12.97 11.40 11.71
CA ALA A 265 -12.93 12.57 10.85
C ALA A 265 -12.20 13.68 11.60
N ARG A 266 -10.99 13.98 11.18
CA ARG A 266 -10.14 14.99 11.82
C ARG A 266 -9.95 16.16 10.87
N ARG A 267 -10.01 17.38 11.45
CA ARG A 267 -9.55 18.58 10.77
C ARG A 267 -8.24 18.99 11.42
N TRP A 268 -7.16 18.76 10.70
CA TRP A 268 -5.83 19.09 11.20
C TRP A 268 -5.51 20.57 10.93
N THR A 269 -4.93 21.22 11.90
CA THR A 269 -4.42 22.59 11.69
C THR A 269 -3.23 22.53 10.74
N PRO A 270 -3.19 23.36 9.70
CA PRO A 270 -2.04 23.41 8.80
C PRO A 270 -0.73 23.63 9.58
N PRO A 271 0.39 23.10 9.09
CA PRO A 271 1.70 23.33 9.69
C PRO A 271 1.99 24.84 9.81
N LEU A 272 2.64 25.21 10.90
CA LEU A 272 3.16 26.58 11.02
C LEU A 272 4.24 26.82 9.95
N PRO A 273 4.37 28.06 9.45
CA PRO A 273 5.48 28.41 8.59
C PRO A 273 6.82 28.21 9.32
N PRO A 274 7.96 28.23 8.61
CA PRO A 274 9.28 28.07 9.20
C PRO A 274 9.50 28.98 10.43
N PHE A 275 10.30 28.49 11.36
CA PHE A 275 10.60 29.27 12.58
C PHE A 275 11.16 30.65 12.22
N GLY A 276 10.59 31.70 12.81
CA GLY A 276 10.88 33.07 12.48
C GLY A 276 9.79 33.77 11.66
N GLU A 277 9.07 33.03 10.80
CA GLU A 277 7.96 33.58 10.01
C GLU A 277 6.62 33.54 10.76
N HIS A 278 6.49 32.69 11.77
CA HIS A 278 5.25 32.48 12.51
C HIS A 278 5.15 33.27 13.83
N ALA A 279 6.11 34.15 14.12
CA ALA A 279 6.14 34.90 15.38
C ALA A 279 4.85 35.72 15.62
N GLY A 280 4.21 36.21 14.55
CA GLY A 280 2.95 36.94 14.61
C GLY A 280 1.69 36.06 14.79
N LEU A 281 1.81 34.74 14.69
CA LEU A 281 0.69 33.78 14.80
C LEU A 281 0.46 33.32 16.25
N ARG A 282 1.32 33.69 17.19
CA ARG A 282 1.14 33.35 18.60
C ARG A 282 -0.03 34.16 19.18
N PRO A 283 -0.94 33.52 19.94
CA PRO A 283 -1.95 34.27 20.68
C PRO A 283 -1.26 35.34 21.52
N ARG A 284 -1.71 36.57 21.43
CA ARG A 284 -1.27 37.61 22.38
C ARG A 284 -1.64 37.10 23.78
N LYS A 285 -0.66 37.01 24.67
CA LYS A 285 -0.95 36.89 26.10
C LYS A 285 -1.77 38.09 26.48
N GLU A 286 -3.02 37.88 26.88
CA GLU A 286 -3.77 38.95 27.55
C GLU A 286 -2.97 39.30 28.82
N THR A 287 -2.48 40.50 28.86
CA THR A 287 -1.79 41.12 30.02
C THR A 287 -2.80 41.55 31.05
#